data_7814ba3d2f6473aa4e223e1b3b0d434b
#
_entry.id   7814ba3d2f6473aa4e223e1b3b0d434b
#
_cell.length_a   1.000
_cell.length_b   1.000
_cell.length_c   1.000
_cell.angle_alpha   90.00
_cell.angle_beta   90.00
_cell.angle_gamma   90.00
#
_symmetry.space_group_name_H-M   'P 1'
#
loop_
_entity.id
_entity.type
_entity.pdbx_description
1 polymer ?
#
loop_
_entity_poly.entity_id
_entity_poly.type
_entity_poly.pdbx_seq_one_letter_code
_entity_poly.pdbx_strand_id
1 'polypeptide(L)'
;METVHRTRLTSAEISQIWSNYQRDTMIICVFRHFLETVEDPDIAALLRKTLEYPVSHVPQLVRFLQGDQWPVPQGFTDSDVNLQAPRLYSDSFMLYYLHYIGASVMDFYGKALVLCARED
;
A
#
# COMPACT_ATOMS: atom_id res chain seq x y z
N MET A 1 -34.56 12.76 -5.09
CA MET A 1 -33.50 11.95 -5.70
C MET A 1 -32.17 12.58 -5.40
N GLU A 2 -31.33 11.82 -4.88
CA GLU A 2 -29.99 12.29 -4.68
C GLU A 2 -29.24 12.37 -6.00
N THR A 3 -28.71 13.52 -6.27
CA THR A 3 -27.86 13.69 -7.43
C THR A 3 -26.42 13.45 -6.99
N VAL A 4 -25.96 12.25 -7.24
CA VAL A 4 -24.56 11.96 -6.97
C VAL A 4 -23.75 12.60 -8.08
N HIS A 5 -23.11 13.69 -7.77
CA HIS A 5 -22.15 14.29 -8.68
C HIS A 5 -20.89 13.47 -8.64
N ARG A 6 -20.79 12.53 -9.57
CA ARG A 6 -19.56 11.78 -9.76
C ARG A 6 -18.66 12.56 -10.69
N THR A 7 -17.96 13.50 -10.12
CA THR A 7 -16.90 14.16 -10.83
C THR A 7 -15.82 13.13 -11.13
N ARG A 8 -15.35 13.09 -12.37
CA ARG A 8 -14.24 12.21 -12.71
C ARG A 8 -13.01 12.59 -11.91
N LEU A 9 -12.17 11.59 -11.68
CA LEU A 9 -10.91 11.81 -11.00
C LEU A 9 -10.03 12.77 -11.80
N THR A 10 -9.40 13.72 -11.10
CA THR A 10 -8.42 14.61 -11.71
C THR A 10 -7.13 13.84 -11.99
N SER A 11 -6.26 14.40 -12.82
CA SER A 11 -4.96 13.81 -13.09
C SER A 11 -4.14 13.67 -11.81
N ALA A 12 -4.23 14.61 -10.89
CA ALA A 12 -3.53 14.53 -9.61
C ALA A 12 -4.07 13.38 -8.76
N GLU A 13 -5.38 13.21 -8.72
CA GLU A 13 -6.01 12.10 -7.98
C GLU A 13 -5.64 10.74 -8.55
N ILE A 14 -5.65 10.61 -9.88
CA ILE A 14 -5.26 9.36 -10.55
C ILE A 14 -3.79 9.05 -10.25
N SER A 15 -2.92 10.04 -10.31
CA SER A 15 -1.50 9.86 -9.99
C SER A 15 -1.32 9.36 -8.55
N GLN A 16 -2.07 9.91 -7.60
CA GLN A 16 -2.00 9.48 -6.20
C GLN A 16 -2.51 8.05 -6.03
N ILE A 17 -3.61 7.69 -6.68
CA ILE A 17 -4.15 6.34 -6.60
C ILE A 17 -3.16 5.33 -7.21
N TRP A 18 -2.58 5.65 -8.35
CA TRP A 18 -1.59 4.80 -9.01
C TRP A 18 -0.36 4.59 -8.12
N SER A 19 0.20 5.66 -7.59
CA SER A 19 1.38 5.60 -6.73
C SER A 19 1.10 4.82 -5.47
N ASN A 20 -0.07 5.01 -4.89
CA ASN A 20 -0.48 4.30 -3.68
C ASN A 20 -0.66 2.81 -3.96
N TYR A 21 -1.27 2.46 -5.09
CA TYR A 21 -1.45 1.07 -5.49
C TYR A 21 -0.10 0.37 -5.67
N GLN A 22 0.83 1.00 -6.40
CA GLN A 22 2.16 0.42 -6.61
C GLN A 22 2.91 0.24 -5.30
N ARG A 23 2.86 1.26 -4.43
CA ARG A 23 3.53 1.18 -3.13
C ARG A 23 2.92 0.11 -2.24
N ASP A 24 1.61 0.04 -2.16
CA ASP A 24 0.94 -0.93 -1.28
C ASP A 24 1.23 -2.36 -1.73
N THR A 25 1.20 -2.65 -3.03
CA THR A 25 1.53 -3.97 -3.52
C THR A 25 2.99 -4.31 -3.29
N MET A 26 3.90 -3.34 -3.38
CA MET A 26 5.31 -3.53 -3.09
C MET A 26 5.54 -3.82 -1.60
N ILE A 27 4.88 -3.07 -0.71
CA ILE A 27 4.97 -3.28 0.73
C ILE A 27 4.51 -4.69 1.10
N ILE A 28 3.43 -5.15 0.50
CA ILE A 28 2.92 -6.50 0.74
C ILE A 28 4.00 -7.53 0.45
N CYS A 29 4.69 -7.41 -0.68
CA CYS A 29 5.77 -8.33 -1.03
C CYS A 29 6.91 -8.31 0.00
N VAL A 30 7.38 -7.12 0.37
CA VAL A 30 8.50 -6.96 1.30
C VAL A 30 8.15 -7.51 2.68
N PHE A 31 6.99 -7.15 3.20
CA PHE A 31 6.61 -7.55 4.56
C PHE A 31 6.29 -9.04 4.63
N ARG A 32 5.79 -9.64 3.56
CA ARG A 32 5.58 -11.08 3.53
C ARG A 32 6.90 -11.84 3.63
N HIS A 33 7.94 -11.38 2.96
CA HIS A 33 9.27 -11.99 3.11
C HIS A 33 9.83 -11.74 4.51
N PHE A 34 9.66 -10.55 5.07
CA PHE A 34 10.07 -10.28 6.45
C PHE A 34 9.44 -11.28 7.41
N LEU A 35 8.12 -11.53 7.25
CA LEU A 35 7.40 -12.47 8.12
C LEU A 35 7.91 -13.90 8.03
N GLU A 36 8.47 -14.29 6.89
CA GLU A 36 9.06 -15.63 6.73
C GLU A 36 10.36 -15.78 7.52
N THR A 37 11.05 -14.70 7.82
CA THR A 37 12.41 -14.75 8.37
C THR A 37 12.58 -14.00 9.70
N VAL A 38 11.58 -13.27 10.15
CA VAL A 38 11.63 -12.55 11.43
C VAL A 38 11.71 -13.55 12.60
N GLU A 39 12.51 -13.22 13.61
CA GLU A 39 12.67 -14.08 14.77
C GLU A 39 11.92 -13.57 16.00
N ASP A 40 11.89 -12.25 16.22
CA ASP A 40 11.23 -11.66 17.38
C ASP A 40 9.71 -11.68 17.21
N PRO A 41 8.97 -12.33 18.12
CA PRO A 41 7.52 -12.43 18.00
C PRO A 41 6.80 -11.10 18.09
N ASP A 42 7.34 -10.12 18.80
CA ASP A 42 6.71 -8.80 18.90
C ASP A 42 6.84 -8.03 17.58
N ILE A 43 7.98 -8.13 16.95
CA ILE A 43 8.20 -7.53 15.63
C ILE A 43 7.33 -8.23 14.59
N ALA A 44 7.22 -9.55 14.66
CA ALA A 44 6.34 -10.31 13.80
C ALA A 44 4.88 -9.85 13.93
N ALA A 45 4.43 -9.61 15.15
CA ALA A 45 3.06 -9.14 15.40
C ALA A 45 2.84 -7.75 14.80
N LEU A 46 3.81 -6.85 14.92
CA LEU A 46 3.75 -5.52 14.32
C LEU A 46 3.71 -5.59 12.79
N LEU A 47 4.52 -6.45 12.20
CA LEU A 47 4.54 -6.64 10.76
C LEU A 47 3.19 -7.15 10.26
N ARG A 48 2.60 -8.14 10.94
CA ARG A 48 1.29 -8.66 10.57
C ARG A 48 0.20 -7.60 10.66
N LYS A 49 0.21 -6.83 11.73
CA LYS A 49 -0.78 -5.78 11.93
C LYS A 49 -0.65 -4.67 10.88
N THR A 50 0.57 -4.25 10.60
CA THR A 50 0.84 -3.23 9.60
C THR A 50 0.43 -3.70 8.21
N LEU A 51 0.64 -4.98 7.91
CA LEU A 51 0.30 -5.56 6.62
C LEU A 51 -1.21 -5.58 6.35
N GLU A 52 -2.03 -5.63 7.39
CA GLU A 52 -3.49 -5.61 7.22
C GLU A 52 -3.96 -4.39 6.45
N TYR A 53 -3.30 -3.25 6.64
CA TYR A 53 -3.71 -2.01 6.02
C TYR A 53 -3.57 -2.02 4.49
N PRO A 54 -2.39 -2.27 3.91
CA PRO A 54 -2.28 -2.31 2.45
C PRO A 54 -3.11 -3.45 1.84
N VAL A 55 -3.23 -4.59 2.53
CA VAL A 55 -4.04 -5.72 2.02
C VAL A 55 -5.50 -5.32 1.89
N SER A 56 -6.06 -4.58 2.85
CA SER A 56 -7.44 -4.13 2.78
C SER A 56 -7.61 -2.94 1.85
N HIS A 57 -6.57 -2.14 1.65
CA HIS A 57 -6.64 -0.90 0.89
C HIS A 57 -6.56 -1.12 -0.62
N VAL A 58 -5.79 -2.10 -1.07
CA VAL A 58 -5.61 -2.38 -2.50
C VAL A 58 -6.93 -2.59 -3.24
N PRO A 59 -7.89 -3.40 -2.75
CA PRO A 59 -9.16 -3.55 -3.44
C PRO A 59 -9.96 -2.25 -3.57
N GLN A 60 -9.83 -1.35 -2.60
CA GLN A 60 -10.51 -0.05 -2.66
C GLN A 60 -9.93 0.82 -3.76
N LEU A 61 -8.60 0.82 -3.91
CA LEU A 61 -7.93 1.57 -4.97
C LEU A 61 -8.35 1.05 -6.35
N VAL A 62 -8.45 -0.27 -6.49
CA VAL A 62 -8.93 -0.89 -7.73
C VAL A 62 -10.34 -0.41 -8.05
N ARG A 63 -11.23 -0.36 -7.06
CA ARG A 63 -12.59 0.10 -7.27
C ARG A 63 -12.67 1.55 -7.73
N PHE A 64 -11.83 2.43 -7.18
CA PHE A 64 -11.79 3.82 -7.63
C PHE A 64 -11.38 3.93 -9.09
N LEU A 65 -10.35 3.20 -9.50
CA LEU A 65 -9.89 3.22 -10.89
C LEU A 65 -10.93 2.64 -11.84
N GLN A 66 -11.53 1.50 -11.47
CA GLN A 66 -12.55 0.86 -12.30
C GLN A 66 -13.81 1.72 -12.40
N GLY A 67 -14.17 2.42 -11.33
CA GLY A 67 -15.32 3.31 -11.33
C GLY A 67 -15.20 4.46 -12.33
N ASP A 68 -13.98 4.91 -12.59
CA ASP A 68 -13.70 5.94 -13.59
C ASP A 68 -13.23 5.36 -14.93
N GLN A 69 -13.31 4.05 -15.08
CA GLN A 69 -12.89 3.34 -16.29
C GLN A 69 -11.42 3.54 -16.65
N TRP A 70 -10.58 3.72 -15.62
CA TRP A 70 -9.14 3.80 -15.79
C TRP A 70 -8.53 2.41 -15.69
N PRO A 71 -7.46 2.14 -16.46
CA PRO A 71 -6.77 0.87 -16.34
C PRO A 71 -6.19 0.71 -14.94
N VAL A 72 -6.32 -0.49 -14.37
CA VAL A 72 -5.67 -0.82 -13.12
C VAL A 72 -4.21 -1.14 -13.43
N PRO A 73 -3.24 -0.53 -12.72
CA PRO A 73 -1.83 -0.87 -12.94
C PRO A 73 -1.58 -2.33 -12.55
N GLN A 74 -0.53 -2.90 -13.13
CA GLN A 74 -0.21 -4.30 -12.89
C GLN A 74 0.14 -4.56 -11.42
N GLY A 75 0.83 -3.62 -10.78
CA GLY A 75 1.26 -3.77 -9.40
C GLY A 75 2.27 -4.90 -9.23
N PHE A 76 2.58 -5.21 -7.97
CA PHE A 76 3.49 -6.28 -7.63
C PHE A 76 2.72 -7.47 -7.05
N THR A 77 3.19 -8.67 -7.33
CA THR A 77 2.53 -9.91 -6.93
C THR A 77 3.53 -10.86 -6.32
N ASP A 78 3.07 -12.04 -5.94
CA ASP A 78 3.93 -13.09 -5.40
C ASP A 78 5.05 -13.51 -6.37
N SER A 79 4.89 -13.22 -7.67
CA SER A 79 5.95 -13.51 -8.64
C SER A 79 7.14 -12.55 -8.52
N ASP A 80 6.96 -11.43 -7.83
CA ASP A 80 8.02 -10.42 -7.64
C ASP A 80 8.83 -10.65 -6.37
N VAL A 81 8.49 -11.64 -5.56
CA VAL A 81 9.16 -11.93 -4.31
C VAL A 81 9.41 -13.43 -4.20
N ASN A 82 10.58 -13.82 -3.72
CA ASN A 82 10.87 -15.21 -3.38
C ASN A 82 10.72 -15.39 -1.87
N LEU A 83 9.55 -15.88 -1.44
CA LEU A 83 9.28 -16.10 -0.03
C LEU A 83 10.15 -17.20 0.57
N GLN A 84 10.79 -18.03 -0.26
CA GLN A 84 11.71 -19.07 0.15
C GLN A 84 13.15 -18.57 0.31
N ALA A 85 13.42 -17.33 -0.06
CA ALA A 85 14.76 -16.77 0.06
C ALA A 85 15.22 -16.75 1.52
N PRO A 86 16.52 -16.97 1.79
CA PRO A 86 17.02 -16.92 3.15
C PRO A 86 16.93 -15.52 3.72
N ARG A 87 17.13 -15.43 5.03
CA ARG A 87 17.10 -14.15 5.74
C ARG A 87 18.16 -13.20 5.17
N LEU A 88 17.71 -12.02 4.79
CA LEU A 88 18.61 -10.97 4.26
C LEU A 88 18.82 -9.84 5.25
N TYR A 89 17.87 -9.62 6.18
CA TYR A 89 17.87 -8.48 7.07
C TYR A 89 17.66 -8.91 8.51
N SER A 90 18.25 -8.17 9.45
CA SER A 90 18.05 -8.40 10.87
C SER A 90 16.66 -7.92 11.30
N ASP A 91 16.22 -8.38 12.46
CA ASP A 91 14.97 -7.92 13.05
C ASP A 91 14.97 -6.41 13.28
N SER A 92 16.10 -5.85 13.72
CA SER A 92 16.25 -4.42 13.91
C SER A 92 16.05 -3.67 12.59
N PHE A 93 16.61 -4.18 11.51
CA PHE A 93 16.42 -3.58 10.19
C PHE A 93 14.94 -3.62 9.78
N MET A 94 14.28 -4.74 10.00
CA MET A 94 12.86 -4.89 9.67
C MET A 94 12.01 -3.89 10.45
N LEU A 95 12.31 -3.69 11.73
CA LEU A 95 11.59 -2.75 12.59
C LEU A 95 11.78 -1.30 12.11
N TYR A 96 13.01 -0.93 11.76
CA TYR A 96 13.28 0.41 11.24
C TYR A 96 12.63 0.62 9.88
N TYR A 97 12.64 -0.39 9.03
CA TYR A 97 11.98 -0.31 7.73
C TYR A 97 10.48 -0.10 7.89
N LEU A 98 9.87 -0.84 8.82
CA LEU A 98 8.45 -0.69 9.14
C LEU A 98 8.15 0.74 9.61
N HIS A 99 8.99 1.28 10.47
CA HIS A 99 8.85 2.64 10.97
C HIS A 99 8.96 3.67 9.83
N TYR A 100 9.94 3.49 8.97
CA TYR A 100 10.16 4.37 7.81
C TYR A 100 8.95 4.34 6.87
N ILE A 101 8.44 3.15 6.57
CA ILE A 101 7.27 3.00 5.70
C ILE A 101 6.03 3.66 6.33
N GLY A 102 5.84 3.50 7.64
CA GLY A 102 4.74 4.14 8.34
C GLY A 102 4.78 5.66 8.23
N ALA A 103 5.94 6.27 8.44
CA ALA A 103 6.11 7.70 8.30
C ALA A 103 5.88 8.16 6.86
N SER A 104 6.37 7.41 5.88
CA SER A 104 6.18 7.70 4.46
C SER A 104 4.71 7.64 4.06
N VAL A 105 3.96 6.69 4.60
CA VAL A 105 2.52 6.57 4.36
C VAL A 105 1.79 7.80 4.87
N MET A 106 2.11 8.25 6.06
CA MET A 106 1.47 9.45 6.64
C MET A 106 1.74 10.69 5.80
N ASP A 107 2.98 10.88 5.37
CA ASP A 107 3.35 12.00 4.50
C ASP A 107 2.61 11.94 3.16
N PHE A 108 2.52 10.75 2.59
CA PHE A 108 1.80 10.53 1.34
C PHE A 108 0.32 10.89 1.47
N TYR A 109 -0.33 10.46 2.54
CA TYR A 109 -1.74 10.77 2.75
C TYR A 109 -1.97 12.26 2.99
N GLY A 110 -1.06 12.93 3.67
CA GLY A 110 -1.13 14.37 3.83
C GLY A 110 -1.14 15.09 2.49
N LYS A 111 -0.24 14.70 1.59
CA LYS A 111 -0.19 15.25 0.24
C LYS A 111 -1.43 14.91 -0.57
N ALA A 112 -1.93 13.69 -0.44
CA ALA A 112 -3.12 13.25 -1.16
C ALA A 112 -4.35 14.07 -0.75
N LEU A 113 -4.49 14.40 0.53
CA LEU A 113 -5.59 15.24 1.00
C LEU A 113 -5.57 16.62 0.38
N VAL A 114 -4.38 17.22 0.24
CA VAL A 114 -4.23 18.54 -0.37
C VAL A 114 -4.62 18.52 -1.83
N LEU A 115 -4.32 17.43 -2.54
CA LEU A 115 -4.56 17.31 -3.98
C LEU A 115 -5.95 16.77 -4.30
N CYS A 116 -6.67 16.24 -3.33
CA CYS A 116 -7.94 15.57 -3.57
C CYS A 116 -9.05 16.59 -3.83
N ALA A 117 -9.72 16.45 -4.97
CA ALA A 117 -10.88 17.25 -5.33
C ALA A 117 -12.19 16.52 -5.06
N ARG A 118 -12.15 15.27 -4.65
CA ARG A 118 -13.30 14.42 -4.32
C ARG A 118 -13.23 14.06 -2.84
N GLU A 119 -14.39 13.92 -2.23
CA GLU A 119 -14.46 13.54 -0.82
C GLU A 119 -14.29 12.03 -0.59
N ASP A 120 -14.52 11.23 -1.61
CA ASP A 120 -14.32 9.79 -1.53
C ASP A 120 -12.85 9.43 -1.81
#